data_85ea16c3b0a432eecf1f615c3a11c86c
#
_entry.id   85ea16c3b0a432eecf1f615c3a11c86c
#
_cell.length_a   1.000
_cell.length_b   1.000
_cell.length_c   1.000
_cell.angle_alpha   90.00
_cell.angle_beta   90.00
_cell.angle_gamma   90.00
#
_symmetry.space_group_name_H-M   'P 1'
#
loop_
_entity.id
_entity.type
_entity.pdbx_description
1 polymer ?
#
loop_
_entity_poly.entity_id
_entity_poly.type
_entity_poly.pdbx_seq_one_letter_code
_entity_poly.pdbx_strand_id
1 'polypeptide(L)'
;MPSRYQEMLRNQRQNEETARAGLSWEDGEEDTLMSMILKGDTYADVARDLKRTEGSIKNRLYSIICRQIDVGDETYLSAFDKYNVSTDELEDFREKKKTREEKLQQRQKNKRPRSSPNDTPSVGSKNIMSHIIDIKRDLASIKQYFKIH
;
A
#
# COMPACT_ATOMS: atom_id res chain seq x y z
N MET A 1 19.02 13.95 12.09
CA MET A 1 17.97 14.97 12.03
C MET A 1 16.66 14.32 11.60
N PRO A 2 15.60 14.44 12.39
CA PRO A 2 14.28 13.97 11.95
C PRO A 2 13.82 14.76 10.73
N SER A 3 13.11 14.10 9.81
CA SER A 3 12.55 14.80 8.66
C SER A 3 11.44 15.77 9.13
N ARG A 4 11.21 16.84 8.37
CA ARG A 4 10.12 17.80 8.65
C ARG A 4 8.75 17.12 8.86
N TYR A 5 8.54 16.02 8.15
CA TYR A 5 7.35 15.20 8.30
C TYR A 5 7.27 14.47 9.64
N GLN A 6 8.39 13.92 10.12
CA GLN A 6 8.45 13.27 11.44
C GLN A 6 8.23 14.26 12.59
N GLU A 7 8.74 15.47 12.43
CA GLU A 7 8.52 16.55 13.40
C GLU A 7 7.05 16.98 13.45
N MET A 8 6.42 17.15 12.29
CA MET A 8 4.98 17.42 12.18
C MET A 8 4.14 16.32 12.86
N LEU A 9 4.43 15.04 12.62
CA LEU A 9 3.73 13.94 13.28
C LEU A 9 3.93 13.93 14.79
N ARG A 10 5.13 14.27 15.27
CA ARG A 10 5.42 14.38 16.70
C ARG A 10 4.54 15.46 17.34
N ASN A 11 4.43 16.62 16.70
CA ASN A 11 3.61 17.72 17.19
C ASN A 11 2.12 17.36 17.19
N GLN A 12 1.64 16.66 16.16
CA GLN A 12 0.25 16.16 16.11
C GLN A 12 -0.05 15.18 17.25
N ARG A 13 0.88 14.31 17.60
CA ARG A 13 0.70 13.33 18.69
C ARG A 13 0.70 13.94 20.09
N GLN A 14 1.17 15.17 20.25
CA GLN A 14 1.08 15.90 21.52
C GLN A 14 -0.34 16.35 21.84
N ASN A 15 -1.20 16.44 20.83
CA ASN A 15 -2.62 16.69 21.02
C ASN A 15 -3.34 15.37 21.28
N GLU A 16 -4.13 15.30 22.34
CA GLU A 16 -4.88 14.12 22.74
C GLU A 16 -5.85 13.64 21.64
N GLU A 17 -6.45 14.56 20.91
CA GLU A 17 -7.39 14.28 19.81
C GLU A 17 -6.72 13.65 18.58
N THR A 18 -5.40 13.78 18.44
CA THR A 18 -4.63 13.25 17.32
C THR A 18 -3.44 12.38 17.77
N ALA A 19 -3.54 11.84 18.98
CA ALA A 19 -2.47 11.05 19.60
C ALA A 19 -2.03 9.85 18.76
N ARG A 20 -2.90 9.33 17.90
CA ARG A 20 -2.63 8.20 17.00
C ARG A 20 -2.24 8.60 15.57
N ALA A 21 -1.99 9.89 15.31
CA ALA A 21 -1.60 10.37 13.99
C ALA A 21 -0.33 9.68 13.48
N GLY A 22 -0.40 9.11 12.27
CA GLY A 22 0.71 8.44 11.61
C GLY A 22 1.13 7.09 12.23
N LEU A 23 0.40 6.56 13.21
CA LEU A 23 0.58 5.19 13.69
C LEU A 23 -0.12 4.19 12.77
N SER A 24 0.33 2.94 12.78
CA SER A 24 -0.35 1.85 12.06
C SER A 24 -1.80 1.70 12.52
N TRP A 25 -2.64 1.22 11.65
CA TRP A 25 -4.02 0.89 11.98
C TRP A 25 -4.05 -0.44 12.74
N GLU A 26 -4.78 -0.46 13.84
CA GLU A 26 -4.97 -1.66 14.64
C GLU A 26 -6.18 -2.47 14.15
N ASP A 27 -6.21 -3.73 14.52
CA ASP A 27 -7.35 -4.60 14.23
C ASP A 27 -8.62 -4.02 14.88
N GLY A 28 -9.70 -3.94 14.10
CA GLY A 28 -10.98 -3.37 14.55
C GLY A 28 -11.14 -1.85 14.37
N GLU A 29 -10.06 -1.07 14.20
CA GLU A 29 -10.20 0.36 13.90
C GLU A 29 -10.89 0.60 12.54
N GLU A 30 -10.65 -0.25 11.55
CA GLU A 30 -11.33 -0.18 10.24
C GLU A 30 -12.82 -0.47 10.38
N ASP A 31 -13.19 -1.46 11.18
CA ASP A 31 -14.59 -1.83 11.41
C ASP A 31 -15.33 -0.71 12.16
N THR A 32 -14.68 -0.10 13.14
CA THR A 32 -15.20 1.07 13.85
C THR A 32 -15.42 2.25 12.89
N LEU A 33 -14.42 2.57 12.07
CA LEU A 33 -14.52 3.62 11.05
C LEU A 33 -15.71 3.36 10.12
N MET A 34 -15.81 2.17 9.55
CA MET A 34 -16.88 1.81 8.62
C MET A 34 -18.26 1.88 9.28
N SER A 35 -18.37 1.39 10.52
CA SER A 35 -19.61 1.43 11.30
C SER A 35 -20.08 2.87 11.58
N MET A 36 -19.17 3.77 11.96
CA MET A 36 -19.48 5.18 12.23
C MET A 36 -19.90 5.91 10.96
N ILE A 37 -19.18 5.73 9.86
CA ILE A 37 -19.54 6.34 8.56
C ILE A 37 -20.91 5.86 8.08
N LEU A 38 -21.22 4.57 8.22
CA LEU A 38 -22.53 4.02 7.86
C LEU A 38 -23.67 4.54 8.75
N LYS A 39 -23.37 4.95 9.98
CA LYS A 39 -24.33 5.64 10.87
C LYS A 39 -24.56 7.09 10.49
N GLY A 40 -23.72 7.66 9.63
CA GLY A 40 -23.80 9.05 9.19
C GLY A 40 -22.93 10.01 10.01
N ASP A 41 -21.98 9.51 10.81
CA ASP A 41 -21.02 10.32 11.55
C ASP A 41 -20.10 11.08 10.59
N THR A 42 -19.69 12.28 10.99
CA THR A 42 -18.76 13.09 10.20
C THR A 42 -17.32 12.58 10.31
N TYR A 43 -16.46 12.92 9.34
CA TYR A 43 -15.04 12.60 9.43
C TYR A 43 -14.38 13.17 10.69
N ALA A 44 -14.83 14.33 11.15
CA ALA A 44 -14.34 14.96 12.38
C ALA A 44 -14.70 14.14 13.63
N ASP A 45 -15.92 13.60 13.70
CA ASP A 45 -16.36 12.78 14.83
C ASP A 45 -15.59 11.45 14.87
N VAL A 46 -15.45 10.79 13.74
CA VAL A 46 -14.65 9.55 13.61
C VAL A 46 -13.18 9.80 13.96
N ALA A 47 -12.63 10.92 13.49
CA ALA A 47 -11.25 11.32 13.79
C ALA A 47 -11.02 11.51 15.28
N ARG A 48 -11.96 12.15 15.98
CA ARG A 48 -11.90 12.36 17.43
C ARG A 48 -11.98 11.05 18.19
N ASP A 49 -12.90 10.17 17.81
CA ASP A 49 -13.07 8.86 18.46
C ASP A 49 -11.85 7.97 18.31
N LEU A 50 -11.29 7.89 17.10
CA LEU A 50 -10.10 7.10 16.80
C LEU A 50 -8.78 7.83 17.12
N LYS A 51 -8.83 9.06 17.63
CA LYS A 51 -7.66 9.92 17.96
C LYS A 51 -6.71 10.08 16.75
N ARG A 52 -7.28 10.26 15.56
CA ARG A 52 -6.56 10.41 14.30
C ARG A 52 -6.94 11.73 13.62
N THR A 53 -6.22 12.11 12.58
CA THR A 53 -6.56 13.27 11.76
C THR A 53 -7.69 12.93 10.78
N GLU A 54 -8.56 13.88 10.45
CA GLU A 54 -9.62 13.71 9.44
C GLU A 54 -9.07 13.24 8.09
N GLY A 55 -7.92 13.77 7.67
CA GLY A 55 -7.25 13.34 6.45
C GLY A 55 -6.81 11.87 6.50
N SER A 56 -6.41 11.35 7.66
CA SER A 56 -6.10 9.94 7.85
C SER A 56 -7.35 9.07 7.74
N ILE A 57 -8.47 9.53 8.32
CA ILE A 57 -9.77 8.85 8.24
C ILE A 57 -10.24 8.77 6.77
N LYS A 58 -10.26 9.91 6.07
CA LYS A 58 -10.66 9.97 4.66
C LYS A 58 -9.80 9.06 3.78
N ASN A 59 -8.49 9.12 3.93
CA ASN A 59 -7.57 8.28 3.16
C ASN A 59 -7.77 6.78 3.45
N ARG A 60 -8.05 6.42 4.71
CA ARG A 60 -8.29 5.02 5.06
C ARG A 60 -9.60 4.50 4.49
N LEU A 61 -10.68 5.28 4.63
CA LEU A 61 -11.97 4.97 4.04
C LEU A 61 -11.87 4.73 2.53
N TYR A 62 -11.22 5.65 1.81
CA TYR A 62 -11.03 5.51 0.36
C TYR A 62 -10.19 4.27 0.01
N SER A 63 -9.18 3.95 0.80
CA SER A 63 -8.37 2.74 0.62
C SER A 63 -9.19 1.46 0.80
N ILE A 64 -10.11 1.42 1.76
CA ILE A 64 -11.00 0.30 2.02
C ILE A 64 -11.98 0.14 0.85
N ILE A 65 -12.66 1.23 0.45
CA ILE A 65 -13.62 1.22 -0.65
C ILE A 65 -12.95 0.78 -1.96
N CYS A 66 -11.79 1.32 -2.29
CA CYS A 66 -11.05 0.90 -3.50
C CYS A 66 -10.69 -0.59 -3.46
N ARG A 67 -10.33 -1.12 -2.30
CA ARG A 67 -10.05 -2.55 -2.12
C ARG A 67 -11.29 -3.41 -2.34
N GLN A 68 -12.45 -2.98 -1.84
CA GLN A 68 -13.72 -3.67 -2.04
C GLN A 68 -14.17 -3.64 -3.52
N ILE A 69 -13.95 -2.52 -4.21
CA ILE A 69 -14.20 -2.40 -5.65
C ILE A 69 -13.27 -3.33 -6.44
N ASP A 70 -11.99 -3.42 -6.08
CA ASP A 70 -11.01 -4.29 -6.77
C ASP A 70 -11.33 -5.77 -6.62
N VAL A 71 -11.91 -6.18 -5.49
CA VAL A 71 -12.35 -7.57 -5.24
C VAL A 71 -13.72 -7.84 -5.88
N GLY A 72 -14.48 -6.81 -6.25
CA GLY A 72 -15.82 -6.92 -6.84
C GLY A 72 -16.95 -6.97 -5.82
N ASP A 73 -16.68 -6.72 -4.55
CA ASP A 73 -17.68 -6.67 -3.47
C ASP A 73 -18.49 -5.38 -3.49
N GLU A 74 -17.95 -4.31 -4.10
CA GLU A 74 -18.56 -2.99 -4.15
C GLU A 74 -18.43 -2.36 -5.55
N THR A 75 -19.32 -1.42 -5.87
CA THR A 75 -19.26 -0.60 -7.09
C THR A 75 -19.10 0.87 -6.73
N TYR A 76 -18.66 1.71 -7.68
CA TYR A 76 -18.56 3.16 -7.47
C TYR A 76 -19.91 3.79 -7.08
N LEU A 77 -21.00 3.35 -7.72
CA LEU A 77 -22.34 3.84 -7.42
C LEU A 77 -22.80 3.43 -6.02
N SER A 78 -22.58 2.19 -5.66
CA SER A 78 -22.92 1.68 -4.33
C SER A 78 -22.08 2.35 -3.23
N ALA A 79 -20.81 2.61 -3.49
CA ALA A 79 -19.94 3.36 -2.57
C ALA A 79 -20.42 4.81 -2.38
N PHE A 80 -20.87 5.46 -3.46
CA PHE A 80 -21.48 6.80 -3.37
C PHE A 80 -22.72 6.78 -2.48
N ASP A 81 -23.64 5.83 -2.70
CA ASP A 81 -24.90 5.74 -1.96
C ASP A 81 -24.70 5.39 -0.49
N LYS A 82 -23.75 4.48 -0.18
CA LYS A 82 -23.51 4.02 1.20
C LYS A 82 -22.65 4.98 2.04
N TYR A 83 -21.59 5.53 1.44
CA TYR A 83 -20.56 6.26 2.18
C TYR A 83 -20.57 7.75 1.84
N ASN A 84 -21.44 8.19 0.95
CA ASN A 84 -21.51 9.57 0.46
C ASN A 84 -20.15 10.09 -0.06
N VAL A 85 -19.45 9.23 -0.80
CA VAL A 85 -18.13 9.52 -1.35
C VAL A 85 -18.24 9.73 -2.86
N SER A 86 -17.73 10.86 -3.36
CA SER A 86 -17.75 11.16 -4.80
C SER A 86 -16.92 10.14 -5.58
N THR A 87 -17.44 9.70 -6.73
CA THR A 87 -16.74 8.82 -7.67
C THR A 87 -15.44 9.46 -8.17
N ASP A 88 -15.48 10.74 -8.50
CA ASP A 88 -14.31 11.50 -8.99
C ASP A 88 -13.20 11.56 -7.94
N GLU A 89 -13.56 11.76 -6.66
CA GLU A 89 -12.58 11.75 -5.56
C GLU A 89 -11.95 10.37 -5.34
N LEU A 90 -12.72 9.30 -5.53
CA LEU A 90 -12.20 7.92 -5.45
C LEU A 90 -11.24 7.61 -6.61
N GLU A 91 -11.57 8.04 -7.82
CA GLU A 91 -10.71 7.87 -8.99
C GLU A 91 -9.41 8.66 -8.82
N ASP A 92 -9.48 9.92 -8.42
CA ASP A 92 -8.32 10.75 -8.10
C ASP A 92 -7.43 10.12 -7.02
N PHE A 93 -8.03 9.58 -5.99
CA PHE A 93 -7.30 8.89 -4.92
C PHE A 93 -6.58 7.66 -5.45
N ARG A 94 -7.23 6.89 -6.31
CA ARG A 94 -6.71 5.67 -6.92
C ARG A 94 -5.52 5.98 -7.84
N GLU A 95 -5.65 7.01 -8.66
CA GLU A 95 -4.58 7.47 -9.55
C GLU A 95 -3.35 7.97 -8.76
N LYS A 96 -3.58 8.80 -7.74
CA LYS A 96 -2.51 9.27 -6.84
C LYS A 96 -1.82 8.12 -6.11
N LYS A 97 -2.56 7.11 -5.67
CA LYS A 97 -2.01 5.91 -5.04
C LYS A 97 -1.13 5.13 -6.01
N LYS A 98 -1.62 4.87 -7.23
CA LYS A 98 -0.88 4.17 -8.30
C LYS A 98 0.41 4.89 -8.65
N THR A 99 0.35 6.20 -8.87
CA THR A 99 1.53 7.03 -9.18
C THR A 99 2.57 6.97 -8.05
N ARG A 100 2.13 6.95 -6.78
CA ARG A 100 3.02 6.84 -5.62
C ARG A 100 3.70 5.47 -5.57
N GLU A 101 2.96 4.39 -5.82
CA GLU A 101 3.50 3.03 -5.86
C GLU A 101 4.51 2.85 -7.00
N GLU A 102 4.23 3.36 -8.19
CA GLU A 102 5.14 3.34 -9.33
C GLU A 102 6.45 4.09 -9.02
N LYS A 103 6.36 5.28 -8.42
CA LYS A 103 7.54 6.04 -7.98
C LYS A 103 8.36 5.29 -6.92
N LEU A 104 7.72 4.59 -6.00
CA LEU A 104 8.40 3.78 -5.00
C LEU A 104 9.12 2.59 -5.63
N GLN A 105 8.47 1.88 -6.54
CA GLN A 105 9.07 0.76 -7.29
C GLN A 105 10.26 1.23 -8.12
N GLN A 106 10.14 2.38 -8.79
CA GLN A 106 11.24 2.96 -9.58
C GLN A 106 12.43 3.35 -8.70
N ARG A 107 12.17 3.91 -7.52
CA ARG A 107 13.23 4.21 -6.53
C ARG A 107 13.92 2.94 -6.01
N GLN A 108 13.19 1.85 -5.82
CA GLN A 108 13.76 0.57 -5.41
C GLN A 108 14.64 -0.04 -6.51
N LYS A 109 14.18 -0.01 -7.76
CA LYS A 109 14.96 -0.47 -8.94
C LYS A 109 16.24 0.34 -9.14
N ASN A 110 16.20 1.64 -8.86
CA ASN A 110 17.34 2.55 -9.02
C ASN A 110 18.29 2.57 -7.80
N LYS A 111 17.92 1.94 -6.69
CA LYS A 111 18.87 1.69 -5.59
C LYS A 111 19.88 0.65 -6.08
N ARG A 112 21.02 1.11 -6.62
CA ARG A 112 22.20 0.26 -6.83
C ARG A 112 22.52 -0.43 -5.50
N PRO A 113 22.81 -1.74 -5.49
CA PRO A 113 23.29 -2.38 -4.28
C PRO A 113 24.50 -1.57 -3.78
N ARG A 114 24.45 -1.11 -2.54
CA ARG A 114 25.63 -0.53 -1.90
C ARG A 114 26.67 -1.66 -1.89
N SER A 115 27.64 -1.58 -2.81
CA SER A 115 28.82 -2.39 -2.72
C SER A 115 29.48 -2.03 -1.39
N SER A 116 29.43 -2.94 -0.45
CA SER A 116 30.23 -2.86 0.77
C SER A 116 31.69 -2.85 0.35
N PRO A 117 32.54 -1.94 0.88
CA PRO A 117 33.94 -1.85 0.45
C PRO A 117 34.80 -3.07 0.85
N ASN A 118 34.22 -4.13 1.42
CA ASN A 118 34.90 -5.34 1.89
C ASN A 118 34.43 -6.64 1.24
N ASP A 119 33.69 -6.61 0.13
CA ASP A 119 33.39 -7.85 -0.59
C ASP A 119 34.55 -8.20 -1.52
N THR A 120 35.46 -9.02 -1.02
CA THR A 120 36.24 -9.92 -1.86
C THR A 120 35.26 -10.67 -2.79
N PRO A 121 35.56 -10.81 -4.08
CA PRO A 121 34.69 -11.47 -5.03
C PRO A 121 34.45 -12.92 -4.59
N SER A 122 33.36 -13.16 -3.93
CA SER A 122 32.90 -14.50 -3.59
C SER A 122 32.57 -15.25 -4.87
N VAL A 123 33.17 -16.38 -5.06
CA VAL A 123 33.13 -17.29 -6.21
C VAL A 123 31.69 -17.82 -6.50
N GLY A 124 30.66 -17.37 -5.75
CA GLY A 124 29.29 -17.87 -5.82
C GLY A 124 28.41 -17.32 -6.95
N SER A 125 28.76 -16.17 -7.54
CA SER A 125 27.91 -15.52 -8.55
C SER A 125 27.88 -16.22 -9.91
N LYS A 126 28.90 -17.00 -10.24
CA LYS A 126 28.98 -17.78 -11.50
C LYS A 126 28.05 -19.00 -11.48
N ASN A 127 27.76 -19.56 -10.30
CA ASN A 127 26.93 -20.75 -10.19
C ASN A 127 25.42 -20.48 -10.44
N ILE A 128 24.90 -19.32 -10.06
CA ILE A 128 23.46 -19.01 -10.20
C ILE A 128 23.09 -18.85 -11.68
N MET A 129 23.93 -18.19 -12.48
CA MET A 129 23.70 -18.01 -13.91
C MET A 129 23.76 -19.35 -14.67
N SER A 130 24.68 -20.27 -14.30
CA SER A 130 24.74 -21.59 -14.92
C SER A 130 23.51 -22.44 -14.57
N HIS A 131 23.01 -22.39 -13.33
CA HIS A 131 21.78 -23.09 -12.93
C HIS A 131 20.53 -22.56 -13.64
N ILE A 132 20.43 -21.25 -13.90
CA ILE A 132 19.33 -20.67 -14.70
C ILE A 132 19.39 -21.16 -16.15
N ILE A 133 20.55 -21.29 -16.73
CA ILE A 133 20.73 -21.80 -18.09
C ILE A 133 20.36 -23.29 -18.16
N ASP A 134 20.71 -24.08 -17.16
CA ASP A 134 20.38 -25.49 -17.08
C ASP A 134 18.86 -25.71 -16.94
N ILE A 135 18.20 -24.94 -16.07
CA ILE A 135 16.73 -24.98 -15.91
C ILE A 135 16.02 -24.60 -17.22
N LYS A 136 16.51 -23.62 -17.96
CA LYS A 136 15.93 -23.25 -19.26
C LYS A 136 16.10 -24.36 -20.30
N ARG A 137 17.21 -25.07 -20.29
CA ARG A 137 17.49 -26.20 -21.17
C ARG A 137 16.56 -27.39 -20.87
N ASP A 138 16.37 -27.70 -19.58
CA ASP A 138 15.48 -28.77 -19.12
C ASP A 138 14.01 -28.46 -19.46
N LEU A 139 13.56 -27.23 -19.32
CA LEU A 139 12.23 -26.77 -19.73
C LEU A 139 12.03 -26.88 -21.26
N ALA A 140 13.05 -26.61 -22.06
CA ALA A 140 12.99 -26.77 -23.52
C ALA A 140 12.86 -28.26 -23.91
N SER A 141 13.57 -29.14 -23.20
CA SER A 141 13.50 -30.59 -23.39
C SER A 141 12.12 -31.15 -23.02
N ILE A 142 11.54 -30.70 -21.92
CA ILE A 142 10.18 -31.08 -21.49
C ILE A 142 9.14 -30.62 -22.52
N LYS A 143 9.26 -29.39 -23.05
CA LYS A 143 8.35 -28.90 -24.11
C LYS A 143 8.41 -29.71 -25.40
N GLN A 144 9.58 -30.23 -25.76
CA GLN A 144 9.70 -31.13 -26.90
C GLN A 144 9.02 -32.49 -26.66
N TYR A 145 9.10 -33.02 -25.43
CA TYR A 145 8.46 -34.29 -25.07
C TYR A 145 6.92 -34.24 -25.18
N PHE A 146 6.32 -33.10 -24.83
CA PHE A 146 4.87 -32.87 -24.94
C PHE A 146 4.39 -32.54 -26.35
N LYS A 147 5.28 -32.23 -27.29
CA LYS A 147 4.90 -31.97 -28.70
C LYS A 147 4.81 -33.23 -29.57
N ILE A 148 5.25 -34.39 -29.06
CA ILE A 148 5.32 -35.65 -29.79
C ILE A 148 4.11 -36.56 -29.47
N HIS A 149 3.21 -36.12 -28.65
CA HIS A 149 1.94 -36.77 -28.33
C HIS A 149 0.83 -35.77 -28.52
#